data_32f6cde4587198da367697f249fdebff
#
_entry.id   32f6cde4587198da367697f249fdebff
#
_cell.length_a   1.000
_cell.length_b   1.000
_cell.length_c   1.000
_cell.angle_alpha   90.00
_cell.angle_beta   90.00
_cell.angle_gamma   90.00
#
_symmetry.space_group_name_H-M   'P 1'
#
loop_
_entity.id
_entity.type
_entity.pdbx_description
1 polymer ?
#
loop_
_entity_poly.entity_id
_entity_poly.type
_entity_poly.pdbx_seq_one_letter_code
_entity_poly.pdbx_strand_id
1 'polypeptide(L)'
;HANIVPWQLIAERTGAVIRVAEINANGEIDLHALYLAMTHEVKILGITHVSNVLGTVNPVEAICREARKRGIVTVIDGSQALPHRKVDVAAIGCDFYAFTGHKLCGPTGTGGLWAKREHLEAMPPFFGGGEMIKEVSFEKTVFNDPPHKFEAGTPNIAGVIGLGAAVDYLEAIGMENI
;
A
#
# COMPACT_ATOMS: atom_id res chain seq x y z
N HIS A 1 -5.80 12.27 1.47
CA HIS A 1 -7.00 11.76 2.16
C HIS A 1 -6.91 10.24 2.39
N ALA A 2 -6.59 9.47 1.37
CA ALA A 2 -6.51 8.01 1.46
C ALA A 2 -5.42 7.52 2.44
N ASN A 3 -4.40 8.32 2.69
CA ASN A 3 -3.33 7.99 3.64
C ASN A 3 -3.50 8.66 5.02
N ILE A 4 -4.69 9.16 5.35
CA ILE A 4 -5.01 9.65 6.70
C ILE A 4 -6.35 9.14 7.21
N VAL A 5 -7.41 9.23 6.42
CA VAL A 5 -8.77 8.87 6.87
C VAL A 5 -8.89 7.42 7.35
N PRO A 6 -8.35 6.40 6.64
CA PRO A 6 -8.40 5.02 7.13
C PRO A 6 -7.70 4.82 8.47
N TRP A 7 -6.59 5.53 8.69
CA TRP A 7 -5.87 5.49 9.96
C TRP A 7 -6.69 6.10 11.10
N GLN A 8 -7.41 7.21 10.86
CA GLN A 8 -8.31 7.81 11.84
C GLN A 8 -9.43 6.83 12.24
N LEU A 9 -10.07 6.19 11.27
CA LEU A 9 -11.13 5.19 11.53
C LEU A 9 -10.62 3.98 12.34
N ILE A 10 -9.39 3.53 12.08
CA ILE A 10 -8.78 2.44 12.85
C ILE A 10 -8.39 2.93 14.24
N ALA A 11 -7.84 4.12 14.37
CA ALA A 11 -7.47 4.71 15.66
C ALA A 11 -8.68 4.84 16.60
N GLU A 12 -9.82 5.29 16.10
CA GLU A 12 -11.09 5.33 16.86
C GLU A 12 -11.51 3.97 17.42
N ARG A 13 -11.30 2.89 16.63
CA ARG A 13 -11.70 1.54 17.03
C ARG A 13 -10.72 0.86 17.99
N THR A 14 -9.44 1.19 17.88
CA THR A 14 -8.36 0.48 18.60
C THR A 14 -7.76 1.27 19.74
N GLY A 15 -8.05 2.57 19.83
CA GLY A 15 -7.40 3.49 20.78
C GLY A 15 -5.95 3.84 20.36
N ALA A 16 -5.53 3.51 19.14
CA ALA A 16 -4.22 3.88 18.63
C ALA A 16 -4.09 5.40 18.47
N VAL A 17 -2.89 5.93 18.70
CA VAL A 17 -2.60 7.35 18.56
C VAL A 17 -1.90 7.60 17.23
N ILE A 18 -2.42 8.53 16.44
CA ILE A 18 -1.78 8.97 15.20
C ILE A 18 -0.79 10.08 15.53
N ARG A 19 0.46 9.88 15.11
CA ARG A 19 1.50 10.91 15.11
C ARG A 19 1.73 11.34 13.67
N VAL A 20 1.74 12.64 13.42
CA VAL A 20 1.94 13.19 12.08
C VAL A 20 3.38 13.69 11.97
N ALA A 21 4.08 13.27 10.90
CA ALA A 21 5.36 13.86 10.56
C ALA A 21 5.13 15.20 9.82
N GLU A 22 5.80 16.23 10.27
CA GLU A 22 5.71 17.55 9.68
C GLU A 22 6.54 17.66 8.39
N ILE A 23 6.15 18.61 7.55
CA ILE A 23 6.88 18.98 6.34
C ILE A 23 7.52 20.35 6.53
N ASN A 24 8.66 20.58 5.86
CA ASN A 24 9.33 21.86 5.83
C ASN A 24 8.63 22.85 4.87
N ALA A 25 9.15 24.08 4.77
CA ALA A 25 8.61 25.12 3.90
C ALA A 25 8.65 24.75 2.39
N ASN A 26 9.48 23.78 2.01
CA ASN A 26 9.57 23.28 0.63
C ASN A 26 8.57 22.13 0.37
N GLY A 27 7.75 21.73 1.35
CA GLY A 27 6.82 20.61 1.23
C GLY A 27 7.49 19.24 1.31
N GLU A 28 8.69 19.15 1.85
CA GLU A 28 9.45 17.92 2.05
C GLU A 28 9.33 17.45 3.49
N ILE A 29 9.34 16.13 3.73
CA ILE A 29 9.36 15.58 5.07
C ILE A 29 10.70 15.90 5.76
N ASP A 30 10.63 16.43 6.97
CA ASP A 30 11.80 16.51 7.84
C ASP A 30 12.19 15.10 8.32
N LEU A 31 13.19 14.51 7.66
CA LEU A 31 13.65 13.15 7.97
C LEU A 31 14.22 13.03 9.37
N HIS A 32 14.83 14.08 9.91
CA HIS A 32 15.37 14.05 11.26
C HIS A 32 14.23 13.98 12.29
N ALA A 33 13.25 14.86 12.14
CA ALA A 33 12.06 14.86 13.00
C ALA A 33 11.27 13.54 12.87
N LEU A 34 11.11 13.02 11.63
CA LEU A 34 10.47 11.73 11.39
C LEU A 34 11.18 10.60 12.14
N TYR A 35 12.52 10.52 12.04
CA TYR A 35 13.30 9.45 12.69
C TYR A 35 13.27 9.56 14.22
N LEU A 36 13.22 10.77 14.77
CA LEU A 36 13.02 10.98 16.21
C LEU A 36 11.60 10.53 16.66
N ALA A 37 10.60 10.75 15.82
CA ALA A 37 9.22 10.33 16.10
C ALA A 37 9.02 8.80 16.03
N MET A 38 9.89 8.06 15.37
CA MET A 38 9.86 6.58 15.28
C MET A 38 10.33 5.92 16.59
N THR A 39 9.64 6.16 17.68
CA THR A 39 9.93 5.55 18.99
C THR A 39 9.50 4.07 19.02
N HIS A 40 9.84 3.34 20.08
CA HIS A 40 9.44 1.93 20.29
C HIS A 40 7.92 1.70 20.37
N GLU A 41 7.15 2.77 20.60
CA GLU A 41 5.68 2.73 20.63
C GLU A 41 5.08 2.69 19.24
N VAL A 42 5.79 3.21 18.22
CA VAL A 42 5.31 3.24 16.84
C VAL A 42 5.34 1.83 16.26
N LYS A 43 4.21 1.36 15.75
CA LYS A 43 4.05 0.03 15.17
C LYS A 43 3.92 0.07 13.66
N ILE A 44 3.29 1.10 13.13
CA ILE A 44 3.02 1.25 11.69
C ILE A 44 3.40 2.66 11.26
N LEU A 45 4.00 2.76 10.08
CA LEU A 45 4.29 4.01 9.40
C LEU A 45 3.61 4.00 8.03
N GLY A 46 2.66 4.91 7.82
CA GLY A 46 2.00 5.14 6.54
C GLY A 46 2.54 6.40 5.86
N ILE A 47 2.97 6.30 4.60
CA ILE A 47 3.51 7.44 3.87
C ILE A 47 3.21 7.33 2.37
N THR A 48 2.96 8.46 1.70
CA THR A 48 2.90 8.51 0.24
C THR A 48 4.30 8.46 -0.37
N HIS A 49 4.45 7.73 -1.49
CA HIS A 49 5.71 7.76 -2.25
C HIS A 49 5.86 9.11 -2.98
N VAL A 50 4.79 9.55 -3.65
CA VAL A 50 4.71 10.87 -4.30
C VAL A 50 3.45 11.59 -3.82
N SER A 51 3.59 12.86 -3.45
CA SER A 51 2.45 13.69 -3.03
C SER A 51 1.55 14.03 -4.22
N ASN A 52 0.24 13.80 -4.07
CA ASN A 52 -0.74 14.20 -5.07
C ASN A 52 -1.04 15.72 -5.09
N VAL A 53 -0.57 16.45 -4.09
CA VAL A 53 -0.78 17.90 -3.96
C VAL A 53 0.45 18.66 -4.38
N LEU A 54 1.63 18.27 -3.88
CA LEU A 54 2.88 19.00 -4.05
C LEU A 54 3.79 18.40 -5.13
N GLY A 55 3.56 17.14 -5.53
CA GLY A 55 4.47 16.41 -6.40
C GLY A 55 5.78 15.98 -5.74
N THR A 56 5.97 16.31 -4.47
CA THR A 56 7.17 15.95 -3.71
C THR A 56 7.35 14.43 -3.69
N VAL A 57 8.55 13.98 -4.02
CA VAL A 57 8.95 12.58 -3.98
C VAL A 57 9.60 12.28 -2.65
N ASN A 58 8.99 11.43 -1.85
CA ASN A 58 9.52 11.03 -0.56
C ASN A 58 10.60 9.94 -0.71
N PRO A 59 11.69 9.98 0.06
CA PRO A 59 12.77 9.00 0.00
C PRO A 59 12.38 7.71 0.74
N VAL A 60 11.38 6.99 0.19
CA VAL A 60 10.74 5.83 0.84
C VAL A 60 11.71 4.69 1.13
N GLU A 61 12.74 4.48 0.31
CA GLU A 61 13.79 3.48 0.57
C GLU A 61 14.56 3.75 1.88
N ALA A 62 14.96 5.02 2.08
CA ALA A 62 15.66 5.41 3.31
C ALA A 62 14.74 5.30 4.53
N ILE A 63 13.48 5.70 4.39
CA ILE A 63 12.47 5.66 5.43
C ILE A 63 12.15 4.20 5.80
N CYS A 64 11.90 3.33 4.82
CA CYS A 64 11.62 1.91 5.06
C CYS A 64 12.81 1.19 5.69
N ARG A 65 14.04 1.51 5.26
CA ARG A 65 15.26 0.98 5.86
C ARG A 65 15.37 1.35 7.34
N GLU A 66 15.07 2.59 7.70
CA GLU A 66 15.12 3.05 9.10
C GLU A 66 13.97 2.44 9.94
N ALA A 67 12.76 2.40 9.39
CA ALA A 67 11.60 1.77 10.02
C ALA A 67 11.86 0.28 10.34
N ARG A 68 12.46 -0.45 9.39
CA ARG A 68 12.81 -1.87 9.57
C ARG A 68 13.78 -2.10 10.73
N LYS A 69 14.79 -1.26 10.90
CA LYS A 69 15.73 -1.36 12.05
C LYS A 69 15.03 -1.26 13.40
N ARG A 70 13.86 -0.61 13.42
CA ARG A 70 13.07 -0.35 14.62
C ARG A 70 11.86 -1.28 14.76
N GLY A 71 11.70 -2.25 13.85
CA GLY A 71 10.58 -3.18 13.85
C GLY A 71 9.22 -2.51 13.53
N ILE A 72 9.24 -1.39 12.79
CA ILE A 72 8.05 -0.64 12.39
C ILE A 72 7.60 -1.14 11.00
N VAL A 73 6.35 -1.56 10.89
CA VAL A 73 5.72 -1.98 9.64
C VAL A 73 5.46 -0.76 8.75
N THR A 74 5.81 -0.85 7.47
CA THR A 74 5.68 0.25 6.52
C THR A 74 4.57 0.01 5.51
N VAL A 75 3.72 1.02 5.32
CA VAL A 75 2.64 1.04 4.32
C VAL A 75 2.85 2.22 3.39
N ILE A 76 3.20 1.95 2.15
CA ILE A 76 3.52 2.98 1.16
C ILE A 76 2.33 3.15 0.20
N ASP A 77 1.83 4.38 0.09
CA ASP A 77 0.88 4.76 -0.94
C ASP A 77 1.62 5.16 -2.21
N GLY A 78 1.61 4.27 -3.19
CA GLY A 78 2.26 4.45 -4.49
C GLY A 78 1.35 4.98 -5.58
N SER A 79 0.13 5.41 -5.26
CA SER A 79 -0.89 5.79 -6.25
C SER A 79 -0.47 6.91 -7.20
N GLN A 80 0.43 7.80 -6.77
CA GLN A 80 1.00 8.84 -7.64
C GLN A 80 2.41 8.50 -8.13
N ALA A 81 3.07 7.52 -7.55
CA ALA A 81 4.42 7.15 -7.97
C ALA A 81 4.41 6.25 -9.21
N LEU A 82 3.60 5.19 -9.19
CA LEU A 82 3.55 4.20 -10.27
C LEU A 82 3.28 4.77 -11.66
N PRO A 83 2.36 5.78 -11.83
CA PRO A 83 2.11 6.39 -13.14
C PRO A 83 3.30 7.14 -13.73
N HIS A 84 4.25 7.58 -12.89
CA HIS A 84 5.28 8.54 -13.28
C HIS A 84 6.72 8.06 -13.05
N ARG A 85 6.89 6.88 -12.46
CA ARG A 85 8.22 6.38 -12.06
C ARG A 85 8.28 4.87 -12.12
N LYS A 86 9.44 4.36 -12.49
CA LYS A 86 9.74 2.96 -12.25
C LYS A 86 9.81 2.70 -10.74
N VAL A 87 9.04 1.71 -10.29
CA VAL A 87 8.96 1.31 -8.87
C VAL A 87 9.41 -0.14 -8.72
N ASP A 88 10.38 -0.34 -7.83
CA ASP A 88 10.82 -1.67 -7.41
C ASP A 88 10.54 -1.82 -5.91
N VAL A 89 9.50 -2.56 -5.56
CA VAL A 89 9.07 -2.76 -4.17
C VAL A 89 10.08 -3.56 -3.36
N ALA A 90 10.87 -4.43 -4.01
CA ALA A 90 11.94 -5.18 -3.35
C ALA A 90 13.10 -4.25 -2.97
N ALA A 91 13.49 -3.34 -3.85
CA ALA A 91 14.52 -2.33 -3.58
C ALA A 91 14.06 -1.34 -2.50
N ILE A 92 12.80 -0.86 -2.55
CA ILE A 92 12.21 -0.02 -1.50
C ILE A 92 12.21 -0.75 -0.16
N GLY A 93 11.94 -2.04 -0.18
CA GLY A 93 11.93 -2.88 1.02
C GLY A 93 10.80 -2.56 1.99
N CYS A 94 9.68 -2.03 1.52
CA CYS A 94 8.47 -1.81 2.31
C CYS A 94 7.78 -3.12 2.67
N ASP A 95 6.83 -3.05 3.60
CA ASP A 95 6.00 -4.19 3.97
C ASP A 95 4.71 -4.26 3.16
N PHE A 96 4.15 -3.10 2.84
CA PHE A 96 2.97 -2.94 2.01
C PHE A 96 3.16 -1.80 1.00
N TYR A 97 2.68 -1.98 -0.22
CA TYR A 97 2.67 -0.97 -1.28
C TYR A 97 1.34 -0.98 -2.01
N ALA A 98 0.57 0.09 -1.88
CA ALA A 98 -0.76 0.22 -2.48
C ALA A 98 -0.71 1.08 -3.75
N PHE A 99 -1.55 0.74 -4.74
CA PHE A 99 -1.69 1.54 -5.96
C PHE A 99 -3.12 1.46 -6.52
N THR A 100 -3.45 2.36 -7.43
CA THR A 100 -4.76 2.43 -8.09
C THR A 100 -4.63 2.40 -9.60
N GLY A 101 -5.47 1.62 -10.26
CA GLY A 101 -5.40 1.39 -11.70
C GLY A 101 -5.78 2.60 -12.54
N HIS A 102 -6.78 3.40 -12.12
CA HIS A 102 -7.24 4.55 -12.90
C HIS A 102 -6.19 5.66 -13.07
N LYS A 103 -5.15 5.69 -12.26
CA LYS A 103 -4.00 6.60 -12.43
C LYS A 103 -2.92 6.03 -13.34
N LEU A 104 -2.97 4.71 -13.59
CA LEU A 104 -2.07 3.97 -14.50
C LEU A 104 -2.66 3.83 -15.91
N CYS A 105 -3.45 4.79 -16.39
CA CYS A 105 -4.21 4.67 -17.65
C CYS A 105 -5.20 3.50 -17.68
N GLY A 106 -5.42 2.83 -16.56
CA GLY A 106 -6.32 1.70 -16.42
C GLY A 106 -7.75 2.08 -16.06
N PRO A 107 -8.65 1.09 -16.00
CA PRO A 107 -10.05 1.31 -15.63
C PRO A 107 -10.21 1.74 -14.17
N THR A 108 -11.29 2.48 -13.90
CA THR A 108 -11.75 2.75 -12.52
C THR A 108 -12.15 1.46 -11.79
N GLY A 109 -12.09 1.47 -10.47
CA GLY A 109 -12.44 0.30 -9.65
C GLY A 109 -11.40 -0.82 -9.68
N THR A 110 -10.19 -0.54 -10.19
CA THR A 110 -9.05 -1.45 -10.17
C THR A 110 -7.89 -0.86 -9.35
N GLY A 111 -7.06 -1.73 -8.85
CA GLY A 111 -5.87 -1.39 -8.08
C GLY A 111 -5.27 -2.64 -7.45
N GLY A 112 -4.23 -2.47 -6.68
CA GLY A 112 -3.59 -3.57 -5.99
C GLY A 112 -2.89 -3.16 -4.71
N LEU A 113 -2.69 -4.16 -3.86
CA LEU A 113 -1.86 -4.09 -2.69
C LEU A 113 -0.79 -5.17 -2.80
N TRP A 114 0.44 -4.76 -3.01
CA TRP A 114 1.58 -5.64 -2.81
C TRP A 114 1.93 -5.69 -1.31
N ALA A 115 2.22 -6.86 -0.81
CA ALA A 115 2.69 -7.02 0.57
C ALA A 115 3.67 -8.19 0.69
N LYS A 116 4.53 -8.15 1.70
CA LYS A 116 5.37 -9.28 2.06
C LYS A 116 4.49 -10.46 2.47
N ARG A 117 4.87 -11.66 2.00
CA ARG A 117 4.09 -12.88 2.21
C ARG A 117 3.85 -13.19 3.68
N GLU A 118 4.83 -12.98 4.53
CA GLU A 118 4.74 -13.18 5.97
C GLU A 118 3.61 -12.39 6.64
N HIS A 119 3.36 -11.15 6.19
CA HIS A 119 2.26 -10.35 6.69
C HIS A 119 0.91 -10.89 6.19
N LEU A 120 0.82 -11.24 4.91
CA LEU A 120 -0.39 -11.81 4.33
C LEU A 120 -0.78 -13.13 4.98
N GLU A 121 0.19 -13.97 5.32
CA GLU A 121 -0.06 -15.24 6.02
C GLU A 121 -0.57 -15.00 7.45
N ALA A 122 0.01 -14.04 8.17
CA ALA A 122 -0.35 -13.73 9.56
C ALA A 122 -1.69 -12.99 9.70
N MET A 123 -2.08 -12.18 8.73
CA MET A 123 -3.32 -11.39 8.79
C MET A 123 -4.56 -12.25 8.58
N PRO A 124 -5.67 -12.00 9.30
CA PRO A 124 -6.97 -12.57 8.95
C PRO A 124 -7.49 -11.97 7.64
N PRO A 125 -8.43 -12.62 6.94
CA PRO A 125 -9.11 -12.03 5.80
C PRO A 125 -9.90 -10.78 6.24
N PHE A 126 -10.05 -9.81 5.34
CA PHE A 126 -10.79 -8.58 5.62
C PHE A 126 -12.27 -8.68 5.25
N PHE A 127 -12.57 -9.26 4.08
CA PHE A 127 -13.93 -9.59 3.65
C PHE A 127 -14.16 -11.11 3.69
N GLY A 128 -15.44 -11.53 3.72
CA GLY A 128 -15.83 -12.92 3.55
C GLY A 128 -16.70 -13.08 2.30
N GLY A 129 -16.49 -14.17 1.55
CA GLY A 129 -17.24 -14.44 0.33
C GLY A 129 -16.78 -15.72 -0.36
N GLY A 130 -17.22 -15.94 -1.58
CA GLY A 130 -16.73 -17.02 -2.44
C GLY A 130 -15.27 -16.80 -2.86
N GLU A 131 -14.68 -17.77 -3.52
CA GLU A 131 -13.31 -17.79 -4.08
C GLU A 131 -12.17 -17.77 -3.03
N MET A 132 -12.38 -17.14 -1.88
CA MET A 132 -11.38 -16.95 -0.83
C MET A 132 -11.30 -18.10 0.18
N ILE A 133 -12.08 -19.17 0.00
CA ILE A 133 -12.21 -20.31 0.94
C ILE A 133 -11.72 -21.61 0.31
N LYS A 134 -11.13 -22.49 1.12
CA LYS A 134 -10.82 -23.89 0.78
C LYS A 134 -11.98 -24.80 1.16
N GLU A 135 -12.50 -24.63 2.37
CA GLU A 135 -13.58 -25.42 2.93
C GLU A 135 -14.54 -24.52 3.73
N VAL A 136 -15.81 -24.82 3.68
CA VAL A 136 -16.82 -24.15 4.50
C VAL A 136 -17.81 -25.16 5.04
N SER A 137 -18.13 -25.04 6.33
CA SER A 137 -19.24 -25.72 7.00
C SER A 137 -20.04 -24.71 7.83
N PHE A 138 -21.10 -25.15 8.46
CA PHE A 138 -21.86 -24.29 9.38
C PHE A 138 -21.05 -23.91 10.63
N GLU A 139 -20.04 -24.70 11.00
CA GLU A 139 -19.23 -24.51 12.21
C GLU A 139 -17.92 -23.83 11.94
N LYS A 140 -17.35 -23.99 10.72
CA LYS A 140 -15.99 -23.56 10.44
C LYS A 140 -15.77 -23.21 8.97
N THR A 141 -14.94 -22.21 8.74
CA THR A 141 -14.39 -21.87 7.44
C THR A 141 -12.86 -22.03 7.45
N VAL A 142 -12.32 -22.64 6.40
CA VAL A 142 -10.89 -22.70 6.11
C VAL A 142 -10.64 -21.81 4.90
N PHE A 143 -9.80 -20.79 5.09
CA PHE A 143 -9.49 -19.82 4.04
C PHE A 143 -8.41 -20.31 3.09
N ASN A 144 -8.41 -19.82 1.88
CA ASN A 144 -7.33 -20.00 0.91
C ASN A 144 -6.04 -19.34 1.36
N ASP A 145 -4.95 -19.71 0.68
CA ASP A 145 -3.67 -19.03 0.86
C ASP A 145 -3.69 -17.65 0.18
N PRO A 146 -2.83 -16.71 0.60
CA PRO A 146 -2.63 -15.48 -0.13
C PRO A 146 -2.19 -15.74 -1.59
N PRO A 147 -2.64 -14.97 -2.58
CA PRO A 147 -3.47 -13.75 -2.45
C PRO A 147 -4.98 -14.00 -2.28
N HIS A 148 -5.50 -15.17 -2.67
CA HIS A 148 -6.95 -15.46 -2.71
C HIS A 148 -7.66 -15.27 -1.38
N LYS A 149 -6.98 -15.48 -0.26
CA LYS A 149 -7.46 -15.19 1.11
C LYS A 149 -8.06 -13.78 1.28
N PHE A 150 -7.61 -12.82 0.46
CA PHE A 150 -8.03 -11.42 0.54
C PHE A 150 -8.92 -10.97 -0.62
N GLU A 151 -9.24 -11.88 -1.54
CA GLU A 151 -10.01 -11.62 -2.77
C GLU A 151 -11.39 -12.26 -2.68
N ALA A 152 -12.30 -11.62 -1.94
CA ALA A 152 -13.63 -12.15 -1.67
C ALA A 152 -14.61 -11.87 -2.82
N GLY A 153 -15.21 -12.93 -3.36
CA GLY A 153 -16.19 -12.87 -4.44
C GLY A 153 -15.59 -12.83 -5.83
N THR A 154 -16.44 -12.86 -6.85
CA THR A 154 -16.01 -12.78 -8.25
C THR A 154 -15.25 -11.47 -8.52
N PRO A 155 -14.01 -11.53 -9.02
CA PRO A 155 -13.22 -10.32 -9.25
C PRO A 155 -13.79 -9.47 -10.38
N ASN A 156 -13.37 -8.20 -10.46
CA ASN A 156 -13.65 -7.31 -11.58
C ASN A 156 -12.85 -7.76 -12.83
N ILE A 157 -13.29 -8.84 -13.48
CA ILE A 157 -12.56 -9.51 -14.57
C ILE A 157 -12.23 -8.53 -15.71
N ALA A 158 -13.23 -7.81 -16.22
CA ALA A 158 -13.02 -6.86 -17.31
C ALA A 158 -12.07 -5.72 -16.92
N GLY A 159 -12.21 -5.21 -15.68
CA GLY A 159 -11.33 -4.16 -15.16
C GLY A 159 -9.88 -4.62 -15.01
N VAL A 160 -9.65 -5.85 -14.54
CA VAL A 160 -8.29 -6.38 -14.37
C VAL A 160 -7.63 -6.65 -15.72
N ILE A 161 -8.37 -7.18 -16.71
CA ILE A 161 -7.88 -7.33 -18.08
C ILE A 161 -7.51 -5.97 -18.68
N GLY A 162 -8.37 -4.96 -18.50
CA GLY A 162 -8.10 -3.58 -18.95
C GLY A 162 -6.91 -2.94 -18.24
N LEU A 163 -6.68 -3.26 -16.96
CA LEU A 163 -5.48 -2.82 -16.23
C LEU A 163 -4.22 -3.47 -16.81
N GLY A 164 -4.26 -4.76 -17.17
CA GLY A 164 -3.16 -5.45 -17.86
C GLY A 164 -2.80 -4.74 -19.17
N ALA A 165 -3.79 -4.43 -20.03
CA ALA A 165 -3.56 -3.70 -21.25
C ALA A 165 -2.97 -2.29 -21.02
N ALA A 166 -3.34 -1.61 -19.92
CA ALA A 166 -2.75 -0.33 -19.54
C ALA A 166 -1.28 -0.46 -19.11
N VAL A 167 -0.92 -1.54 -18.44
CA VAL A 167 0.48 -1.84 -18.10
C VAL A 167 1.30 -2.07 -19.36
N ASP A 168 0.82 -2.91 -20.28
CA ASP A 168 1.48 -3.15 -21.58
C ASP A 168 1.69 -1.85 -22.37
N TYR A 169 0.70 -0.95 -22.33
CA TYR A 169 0.79 0.37 -22.97
C TYR A 169 1.91 1.24 -22.35
N LEU A 170 1.98 1.30 -21.02
CA LEU A 170 3.02 2.08 -20.33
C LEU A 170 4.41 1.47 -20.55
N GLU A 171 4.53 0.15 -20.56
CA GLU A 171 5.78 -0.54 -20.87
C GLU A 171 6.24 -0.27 -22.30
N ALA A 172 5.33 -0.22 -23.27
CA ALA A 172 5.64 0.09 -24.66
C ALA A 172 6.13 1.53 -24.85
N ILE A 173 5.66 2.49 -24.04
CA ILE A 173 6.18 3.87 -24.03
C ILE A 173 7.57 3.92 -23.39
N GLY A 174 7.79 3.13 -22.35
CA GLY A 174 8.95 3.15 -21.47
C GLY A 174 8.80 4.18 -20.36
N MET A 175 8.97 3.73 -19.11
CA MET A 175 8.79 4.60 -17.93
C MET A 175 9.78 5.77 -17.86
N GLU A 176 10.88 5.69 -18.59
CA GLU A 176 11.88 6.77 -18.74
C GLU A 176 11.40 7.91 -19.65
N ASN A 177 10.34 7.68 -20.43
CA ASN A 177 9.75 8.67 -21.35
C ASN A 177 8.49 9.34 -20.77
N ILE A 178 8.08 8.93 -19.57
CA ILE A 178 6.92 9.45 -18.85
C ILE A 178 7.35 10.35 -17.71
#